data_edb30385ee9e48fd8cb8ce2bc2b590ab
#
_entry.id   edb30385ee9e48fd8cb8ce2bc2b590ab
#
_cell.length_a   1.000
_cell.length_b   1.000
_cell.length_c   1.000
_cell.angle_alpha   90.00
_cell.angle_beta   90.00
_cell.angle_gamma   90.00
#
_symmetry.space_group_name_H-M   'P 1'
#
loop_
_entity.id
_entity.type
_entity.pdbx_description
1 polymer ?
#
loop_
_entity_poly.entity_id
_entity_poly.type
_entity_poly.pdbx_seq_one_letter_code
_entity_poly.pdbx_strand_id
1 'polypeptide(L)'
;MNTVQRRFLHINRGHHPGHTVYDWRHYLAVLQRKPGALRNGAPFAELPEGFRRLQATLLKRPGGDREMVEILALVLLHDEQAVLTAVELALEAGAASKQTVLNILSRLLEGGPVAPITTPQALALQVEPQANVARYDSLRDREVPHAA
;
A
#
# COMPACT_ATOMS: atom_id res chain seq x y z
N MET A 1 -1.38 -32.13 -1.81
CA MET A 1 -0.59 -31.69 -2.96
C MET A 1 -0.96 -30.25 -3.29
N ASN A 2 -0.02 -29.37 -3.05
CA ASN A 2 -0.25 -27.92 -3.03
C ASN A 2 -0.57 -27.33 -4.41
N THR A 3 -1.73 -26.71 -4.53
CA THR A 3 -2.23 -25.99 -5.71
C THR A 3 -1.36 -24.75 -6.07
N VAL A 4 -0.45 -24.35 -5.20
CA VAL A 4 0.42 -23.17 -5.36
C VAL A 4 1.54 -23.39 -6.39
N GLN A 5 1.95 -24.65 -6.61
CA GLN A 5 3.09 -24.94 -7.50
C GLN A 5 2.75 -24.99 -9.00
N ARG A 6 1.47 -24.95 -9.39
CA ARG A 6 1.09 -25.04 -10.82
C ARG A 6 1.00 -23.70 -11.55
N ARG A 7 1.11 -22.58 -10.87
CA ARG A 7 1.04 -21.24 -11.52
C ARG A 7 2.36 -20.73 -12.09
N PHE A 8 3.48 -21.38 -11.82
CA PHE A 8 4.81 -20.91 -12.24
C PHE A 8 5.26 -21.41 -13.62
N LEU A 9 4.47 -22.17 -14.36
CA LEU A 9 4.86 -22.77 -15.64
C LEU A 9 4.13 -22.20 -16.86
N HIS A 10 3.60 -20.99 -16.83
CA HIS A 10 3.21 -20.30 -18.05
C HIS A 10 4.41 -19.51 -18.60
N ILE A 11 5.44 -20.25 -19.03
CA ILE A 11 6.44 -19.74 -19.97
C ILE A 11 5.71 -19.63 -21.30
N ASN A 12 5.19 -18.44 -21.59
CA ASN A 12 4.68 -18.12 -22.92
C ASN A 12 5.89 -18.10 -23.87
N ARG A 13 6.15 -19.22 -24.54
CA ARG A 13 7.14 -19.33 -25.60
C ARG A 13 6.62 -18.58 -26.83
N GLY A 14 6.68 -17.25 -26.77
CA GLY A 14 6.56 -16.42 -27.95
C GLY A 14 7.75 -16.73 -28.88
N HIS A 15 7.47 -17.35 -30.00
CA HIS A 15 8.46 -17.71 -31.03
C HIS A 15 8.90 -16.46 -31.82
N HIS A 16 9.60 -15.52 -31.15
CA HIS A 16 10.37 -14.50 -31.85
C HIS A 16 11.85 -14.64 -31.43
N PRO A 17 12.75 -14.98 -32.36
CA PRO A 17 14.18 -15.09 -32.03
C PRO A 17 14.70 -13.71 -31.60
N GLY A 18 15.09 -13.61 -30.34
CA GLY A 18 15.73 -12.42 -29.76
C GLY A 18 14.95 -11.66 -28.69
N HIS A 19 13.68 -11.97 -28.43
CA HIS A 19 12.93 -11.33 -27.35
C HIS A 19 12.93 -12.20 -26.09
N THR A 20 13.76 -11.84 -25.11
CA THR A 20 13.74 -12.49 -23.81
C THR A 20 12.68 -11.82 -22.95
N VAL A 21 11.58 -12.52 -22.69
CA VAL A 21 10.53 -12.04 -21.75
C VAL A 21 11.00 -12.32 -20.34
N TYR A 22 11.23 -11.27 -19.59
CA TYR A 22 11.60 -11.36 -18.17
C TYR A 22 10.36 -11.25 -17.30
N ASP A 23 10.08 -12.27 -16.48
CA ASP A 23 9.11 -12.13 -15.41
C ASP A 23 9.77 -11.49 -14.19
N TRP A 24 9.47 -10.23 -13.93
CA TRP A 24 10.01 -9.43 -12.84
C TRP A 24 9.75 -10.04 -11.45
N ARG A 25 8.71 -10.86 -11.33
CA ARG A 25 8.34 -11.52 -10.06
C ARG A 25 9.44 -12.46 -9.58
N HIS A 26 10.16 -13.10 -10.49
CA HIS A 26 11.28 -13.99 -10.16
C HIS A 26 12.43 -13.24 -9.49
N TYR A 27 12.53 -11.94 -9.71
CA TYR A 27 13.60 -11.10 -9.17
C TYR A 27 13.28 -10.47 -7.83
N LEU A 28 12.05 -10.61 -7.31
CA LEU A 28 11.63 -10.01 -6.04
C LEU A 28 12.50 -10.42 -4.86
N ALA A 29 12.93 -11.69 -4.79
CA ALA A 29 13.83 -12.15 -3.74
C ALA A 29 15.20 -11.45 -3.78
N VAL A 30 15.69 -11.11 -4.97
CA VAL A 30 16.94 -10.36 -5.15
C VAL A 30 16.73 -8.90 -4.77
N LEU A 31 15.61 -8.31 -5.17
CA LEU A 31 15.26 -6.92 -4.85
C LEU A 31 15.10 -6.68 -3.35
N GLN A 32 14.55 -7.63 -2.62
CA GLN A 32 14.43 -7.53 -1.17
C GLN A 32 15.79 -7.39 -0.48
N ARG A 33 16.85 -8.00 -1.05
CA ARG A 33 18.22 -7.90 -0.56
C ARG A 33 18.95 -6.65 -1.07
N LYS A 34 18.64 -6.23 -2.30
CA LYS A 34 19.28 -5.10 -2.99
C LYS A 34 18.24 -4.22 -3.69
N PRO A 35 17.50 -3.40 -2.95
CA PRO A 35 16.42 -2.56 -3.51
C PRO A 35 16.88 -1.63 -4.64
N GLY A 36 18.11 -1.13 -4.55
CA GLY A 36 18.69 -0.26 -5.59
C GLY A 36 18.86 -0.92 -6.96
N ALA A 37 18.81 -2.26 -7.05
CA ALA A 37 18.84 -2.95 -8.34
C ALA A 37 17.58 -2.66 -9.19
N LEU A 38 16.53 -2.17 -8.59
CA LEU A 38 15.31 -1.73 -9.27
C LEU A 38 15.56 -0.61 -10.29
N ARG A 39 16.61 0.20 -10.09
CA ARG A 39 16.96 1.33 -10.96
C ARG A 39 17.57 0.91 -12.30
N ASN A 40 18.24 -0.23 -12.33
CA ASN A 40 19.12 -0.62 -13.44
C ASN A 40 18.78 -1.99 -14.05
N GLY A 41 17.63 -2.56 -13.72
CA GLY A 41 17.29 -3.93 -14.12
C GLY A 41 16.40 -4.00 -15.36
N ALA A 42 16.88 -4.69 -16.42
CA ALA A 42 16.08 -5.00 -17.60
C ALA A 42 14.72 -5.67 -17.29
N PRO A 43 14.59 -6.56 -16.28
CA PRO A 43 13.34 -7.19 -15.93
C PRO A 43 12.22 -6.23 -15.52
N PHE A 44 12.58 -5.01 -15.08
CA PHE A 44 11.61 -4.01 -14.58
C PHE A 44 11.13 -3.04 -15.66
N ALA A 45 11.68 -3.12 -16.87
CA ALA A 45 11.20 -2.35 -18.01
C ALA A 45 9.79 -2.78 -18.45
N GLU A 46 9.42 -4.03 -18.17
CA GLU A 46 8.13 -4.63 -18.54
C GLU A 46 7.09 -4.63 -17.41
N LEU A 47 7.33 -3.85 -16.35
CA LEU A 47 6.33 -3.66 -15.29
C LEU A 47 5.03 -3.07 -15.88
N PRO A 48 3.85 -3.48 -15.37
CA PRO A 48 2.59 -2.82 -15.66
C PRO A 48 2.65 -1.30 -15.45
N GLU A 49 1.90 -0.55 -16.24
CA GLU A 49 1.97 0.91 -16.26
C GLU A 49 1.79 1.55 -14.87
N GLY A 50 0.84 1.07 -14.07
CA GLY A 50 0.62 1.58 -12.72
C GLY A 50 1.87 1.43 -11.85
N PHE A 51 2.56 0.29 -11.91
CA PHE A 51 3.80 0.09 -11.17
C PHE A 51 4.94 0.97 -11.69
N ARG A 52 5.05 1.19 -13.00
CA ARG A 52 6.06 2.11 -13.56
C ARG A 52 5.85 3.55 -13.11
N ARG A 53 4.61 4.03 -13.10
CA ARG A 53 4.25 5.35 -12.59
C ARG A 53 4.55 5.50 -11.11
N LEU A 54 4.23 4.48 -10.31
CA LEU A 54 4.57 4.44 -8.90
C LEU A 54 6.08 4.47 -8.69
N GLN A 55 6.83 3.65 -9.41
CA GLN A 55 8.29 3.62 -9.39
C GLN A 55 8.87 5.00 -9.69
N ALA A 56 8.45 5.65 -10.77
CA ALA A 56 8.90 6.99 -11.13
C ALA A 56 8.64 8.03 -10.03
N THR A 57 7.57 7.85 -9.25
CA THR A 57 7.23 8.73 -8.13
C THR A 57 8.06 8.43 -6.89
N LEU A 58 8.18 7.16 -6.51
CA LEU A 58 8.89 6.75 -5.30
C LEU A 58 10.40 6.95 -5.40
N LEU A 59 11.02 6.67 -6.56
CA LEU A 59 12.46 6.77 -6.74
C LEU A 59 13.02 8.21 -6.66
N LYS A 60 12.16 9.22 -6.65
CA LYS A 60 12.54 10.63 -6.45
C LYS A 60 12.89 10.94 -5.00
N ARG A 61 12.51 10.10 -4.06
CA ARG A 61 12.71 10.33 -2.63
C ARG A 61 13.63 9.28 -2.01
N PRO A 62 14.36 9.61 -0.94
CA PRO A 62 15.21 8.66 -0.24
C PRO A 62 14.37 7.53 0.35
N GLY A 63 14.85 6.28 0.21
CA GLY A 63 14.13 5.09 0.68
C GLY A 63 13.01 4.60 -0.24
N GLY A 64 12.70 5.31 -1.32
CA GLY A 64 11.65 4.94 -2.28
C GLY A 64 11.91 3.60 -2.98
N ASP A 65 13.17 3.21 -3.15
CA ASP A 65 13.54 1.91 -3.72
C ASP A 65 13.03 0.77 -2.84
N ARG A 66 13.25 0.88 -1.53
CA ARG A 66 12.82 -0.12 -0.57
C ARG A 66 11.29 -0.18 -0.50
N GLU A 67 10.65 0.98 -0.44
CA GLU A 67 9.20 1.09 -0.41
C GLU A 67 8.57 0.48 -1.67
N MET A 68 9.13 0.72 -2.85
CA MET A 68 8.68 0.12 -4.10
C MET A 68 8.79 -1.40 -4.09
N VAL A 69 9.91 -1.95 -3.60
CA VAL A 69 10.11 -3.41 -3.49
C VAL A 69 9.09 -4.02 -2.54
N GLU A 70 8.77 -3.37 -1.43
CA GLU A 70 7.77 -3.83 -0.48
C GLU A 70 6.36 -3.83 -1.08
N ILE A 71 6.02 -2.85 -1.92
CA ILE A 71 4.74 -2.82 -2.65
C ILE A 71 4.69 -3.92 -3.71
N LEU A 72 5.75 -4.10 -4.49
CA LEU A 72 5.82 -5.19 -5.48
C LEU A 72 5.72 -6.56 -4.82
N ALA A 73 6.26 -6.74 -3.62
CA ALA A 73 6.16 -8.00 -2.88
C ALA A 73 4.72 -8.36 -2.47
N LEU A 74 3.79 -7.39 -2.42
CA LEU A 74 2.38 -7.67 -2.16
C LEU A 74 1.75 -8.58 -3.21
N VAL A 75 2.26 -8.57 -4.45
CA VAL A 75 1.80 -9.45 -5.53
C VAL A 75 2.07 -10.93 -5.25
N LEU A 76 2.98 -11.25 -4.33
CA LEU A 76 3.22 -12.62 -3.89
C LEU A 76 2.14 -13.14 -2.93
N LEU A 77 1.46 -12.22 -2.24
CA LEU A 77 0.46 -12.52 -1.21
C LEU A 77 -0.97 -12.27 -1.70
N HIS A 78 -1.14 -11.36 -2.64
CA HIS A 78 -2.43 -10.93 -3.16
C HIS A 78 -2.48 -11.06 -4.67
N ASP A 79 -3.68 -10.99 -5.24
CA ASP A 79 -3.83 -10.95 -6.69
C ASP A 79 -3.18 -9.69 -7.28
N GLU A 80 -2.42 -9.87 -8.36
CA GLU A 80 -1.70 -8.76 -9.01
C GLU A 80 -2.64 -7.64 -9.44
N GLN A 81 -3.82 -7.99 -9.97
CA GLN A 81 -4.79 -7.01 -10.41
C GLN A 81 -5.34 -6.17 -9.26
N ALA A 82 -5.56 -6.79 -8.09
CA ALA A 82 -5.99 -6.08 -6.89
C ALA A 82 -4.91 -5.10 -6.40
N VAL A 83 -3.65 -5.54 -6.38
CA VAL A 83 -2.52 -4.68 -5.99
C VAL A 83 -2.35 -3.53 -7.00
N LEU A 84 -2.45 -3.82 -8.30
CA LEU A 84 -2.36 -2.80 -9.35
C LEU A 84 -3.45 -1.75 -9.21
N THR A 85 -4.70 -2.17 -9.02
CA THR A 85 -5.84 -1.26 -8.77
C THR A 85 -5.60 -0.38 -7.54
N ALA A 86 -5.10 -0.96 -6.44
CA ALA A 86 -4.78 -0.20 -5.23
C ALA A 86 -3.67 0.85 -5.48
N VAL A 87 -2.67 0.50 -6.29
CA VAL A 87 -1.59 1.42 -6.70
C VAL A 87 -2.13 2.56 -7.55
N GLU A 88 -2.98 2.26 -8.53
CA GLU A 88 -3.58 3.28 -9.40
C GLU A 88 -4.42 4.27 -8.60
N LEU A 89 -5.27 3.80 -7.70
CA LEU A 89 -6.05 4.64 -6.80
C LEU A 89 -5.17 5.49 -5.86
N ALA A 90 -4.07 4.94 -5.36
CA ALA A 90 -3.12 5.69 -4.53
C ALA A 90 -2.42 6.81 -5.32
N LEU A 91 -2.09 6.55 -6.59
CA LEU A 91 -1.52 7.55 -7.50
C LEU A 91 -2.53 8.66 -7.84
N GLU A 92 -3.78 8.31 -8.12
CA GLU A 92 -4.86 9.25 -8.38
C GLU A 92 -5.14 10.16 -7.18
N ALA A 93 -5.08 9.60 -5.97
CA ALA A 93 -5.20 10.35 -4.72
C ALA A 93 -3.97 11.23 -4.41
N GLY A 94 -2.91 11.18 -5.22
CA GLY A 94 -1.66 11.90 -4.97
C GLY A 94 -0.88 11.41 -3.76
N ALA A 95 -1.26 10.27 -3.18
CA ALA A 95 -0.70 9.71 -1.95
C ALA A 95 0.07 8.40 -2.22
N ALA A 96 1.08 8.47 -3.10
CA ALA A 96 1.90 7.34 -3.49
C ALA A 96 2.78 6.88 -2.31
N SER A 97 2.23 6.04 -1.43
CA SER A 97 2.95 5.42 -0.31
C SER A 97 2.50 3.98 -0.09
N LYS A 98 3.38 3.16 0.48
CA LYS A 98 3.05 1.79 0.86
C LYS A 98 1.81 1.74 1.76
N GLN A 99 1.74 2.63 2.74
CA GLN A 99 0.62 2.65 3.69
C GLN A 99 -0.71 2.92 2.99
N THR A 100 -0.73 3.86 2.04
CA THR A 100 -1.94 4.16 1.26
C THR A 100 -2.35 2.97 0.40
N VAL A 101 -1.39 2.33 -0.27
CA VAL A 101 -1.66 1.12 -1.08
C VAL A 101 -2.23 0.00 -0.22
N LEU A 102 -1.66 -0.26 0.97
CA LEU A 102 -2.18 -1.27 1.89
C LEU A 102 -3.60 -0.96 2.37
N ASN A 103 -3.88 0.29 2.73
CA ASN A 103 -5.21 0.70 3.18
C ASN A 103 -6.27 0.54 2.08
N ILE A 104 -5.92 0.89 0.83
CA ILE A 104 -6.82 0.71 -0.31
C ILE A 104 -7.00 -0.78 -0.61
N LEU A 105 -5.90 -1.54 -0.62
CA LEU A 105 -5.93 -2.99 -0.87
C LEU A 105 -6.81 -3.72 0.16
N SER A 106 -6.66 -3.40 1.46
CA SER A 106 -7.54 -3.96 2.50
C SER A 106 -9.02 -3.69 2.20
N ARG A 107 -9.37 -2.46 1.84
CA ARG A 107 -10.74 -2.10 1.48
C ARG A 107 -11.27 -2.85 0.27
N LEU A 108 -10.43 -3.05 -0.75
CA LEU A 108 -10.78 -3.82 -1.94
C LEU A 108 -11.01 -5.31 -1.62
N LEU A 109 -10.23 -5.87 -0.69
CA LEU A 109 -10.32 -7.28 -0.30
C LEU A 109 -11.44 -7.55 0.72
N GLU A 110 -11.70 -6.60 1.63
CA GLU A 110 -12.77 -6.69 2.63
C GLU A 110 -14.18 -6.54 2.02
N GLY A 111 -14.28 -6.00 0.81
CA GLY A 111 -15.34 -6.14 -0.18
C GLY A 111 -16.80 -6.03 0.28
N GLY A 112 -17.11 -5.30 1.36
CA GLY A 112 -18.48 -5.12 1.79
C GLY A 112 -18.75 -3.76 2.44
N PRO A 113 -19.94 -3.18 2.24
CA PRO A 113 -20.36 -2.07 3.07
C PRO A 113 -20.36 -2.56 4.53
N VAL A 114 -19.62 -1.86 5.39
CA VAL A 114 -19.68 -2.12 6.83
C VAL A 114 -21.14 -2.01 7.24
N ALA A 115 -21.74 -3.13 7.70
CA ALA A 115 -23.11 -3.11 8.16
C ALA A 115 -23.24 -2.06 9.28
N PRO A 116 -24.24 -1.17 9.23
CA PRO A 116 -24.40 -0.16 10.25
C PRO A 116 -24.58 -0.87 11.60
N ILE A 117 -23.69 -0.54 12.54
CA ILE A 117 -23.77 -1.09 13.90
C ILE A 117 -25.01 -0.45 14.54
N THR A 118 -26.04 -1.25 14.78
CA THR A 118 -27.20 -0.80 15.54
C THR A 118 -26.79 -0.68 17.00
N THR A 119 -26.60 0.55 17.46
CA THR A 119 -26.28 0.80 18.87
C THR A 119 -27.47 0.44 19.74
N PRO A 120 -27.33 -0.46 20.74
CA PRO A 120 -28.39 -0.73 21.68
C PRO A 120 -28.89 0.57 22.32
N GLN A 121 -30.19 0.71 22.54
CA GLN A 121 -30.81 1.93 23.05
C GLN A 121 -30.22 2.35 24.43
N ALA A 122 -29.71 1.40 25.22
CA ALA A 122 -29.01 1.65 26.47
C ALA A 122 -27.65 2.39 26.29
N LEU A 123 -27.07 2.35 25.11
CA LEU A 123 -25.81 3.02 24.75
C LEU A 123 -26.03 4.25 23.87
N ALA A 124 -27.29 4.54 23.51
CA ALA A 124 -27.62 5.74 22.75
C ALA A 124 -27.51 6.96 23.66
N LEU A 125 -26.78 7.98 23.21
CA LEU A 125 -26.68 9.25 23.91
C LEU A 125 -28.08 9.87 24.00
N GLN A 126 -28.61 10.01 25.23
CA GLN A 126 -29.90 10.66 25.50
C GLN A 126 -29.80 12.19 25.47
N VAL A 127 -28.58 12.71 25.65
CA VAL A 127 -28.30 14.15 25.64
C VAL A 127 -27.09 14.39 24.76
N GLU A 128 -27.20 15.32 23.82
CA GLU A 128 -26.09 15.72 22.98
C GLU A 128 -24.98 16.33 23.84
N PRO A 129 -23.73 15.82 23.76
CA PRO A 129 -22.62 16.35 24.54
C PRO A 129 -22.31 17.78 24.09
N GLN A 130 -22.50 18.77 24.95
CA GLN A 130 -22.08 20.13 24.71
C GLN A 130 -20.62 20.32 25.15
N ALA A 131 -19.81 20.86 24.24
CA ALA A 131 -18.43 21.20 24.57
C ALA A 131 -18.39 22.31 25.63
N ASN A 132 -17.86 21.99 26.83
CA ASN A 132 -17.67 22.98 27.87
C ASN A 132 -16.29 23.65 27.68
N VAL A 133 -16.26 24.71 26.86
CA VAL A 133 -15.04 25.45 26.54
C VAL A 133 -14.43 26.11 27.79
N ALA A 134 -15.25 26.57 28.74
CA ALA A 134 -14.81 27.22 29.98
C ALA A 134 -13.96 26.29 30.85
N ARG A 135 -14.18 24.97 30.77
CA ARG A 135 -13.34 23.99 31.45
C ARG A 135 -11.90 23.96 30.96
N TYR A 136 -11.70 24.22 29.68
CA TYR A 136 -10.36 24.27 29.06
C TYR A 136 -9.65 25.59 29.37
N ASP A 137 -10.39 26.70 29.48
CA ASP A 137 -9.82 27.99 29.86
C ASP A 137 -9.24 27.97 31.28
N SER A 138 -9.90 27.27 32.21
CA SER A 138 -9.38 27.08 33.56
C SER A 138 -8.08 26.26 33.63
N LEU A 139 -7.73 25.51 32.61
CA LEU A 139 -6.46 24.80 32.54
C LEU A 139 -5.30 25.71 32.06
N ARG A 140 -5.62 26.76 31.29
CA ARG A 140 -4.61 27.74 30.84
C ARG A 140 -4.19 28.67 31.98
N ASP A 141 -5.08 28.96 32.91
CA ASP A 141 -4.81 29.84 34.07
C ASP A 141 -4.04 29.14 35.19
N ARG A 142 -3.79 27.84 35.08
CA ARG A 142 -2.89 27.13 35.97
C ARG A 142 -1.45 27.37 35.54
N GLU A 143 -0.90 28.52 35.85
CA GLU A 143 0.55 28.74 35.83
C GLU A 143 1.20 27.71 36.75
N VAL A 144 2.01 26.82 36.16
CA VAL A 144 2.88 25.96 36.96
C VAL A 144 3.98 26.84 37.50
N PRO A 145 4.10 27.04 38.85
CA PRO A 145 5.20 27.80 39.37
C PRO A 145 6.50 27.08 38.98
N HIS A 146 7.32 27.73 38.18
CA HIS A 146 8.68 27.27 37.94
C HIS A 146 9.41 27.31 39.28
N ALA A 147 9.74 26.12 39.81
CA ALA A 147 10.67 25.98 40.91
C ALA A 147 12.03 26.52 40.46
N ALA A 148 12.48 27.56 41.18
CA ALA A 148 13.81 28.14 41.05
C ALA A 148 14.88 27.16 41.54
#